data_30d60c5691ffd86ccd2601e471cdb363
#
_entry.id   30d60c5691ffd86ccd2601e471cdb363
#
_cell.length_a   1.000
_cell.length_b   1.000
_cell.length_c   1.000
_cell.angle_alpha   90.00
_cell.angle_beta   90.00
_cell.angle_gamma   90.00
#
_symmetry.space_group_name_H-M   'P 1'
#
loop_
_entity.id
_entity.type
_entity.pdbx_description
1 polymer ?
#
loop_
_entity_poly.entity_id
_entity_poly.type
_entity_poly.pdbx_seq_one_letter_code
_entity_poly.pdbx_strand_id
1 'polypeptide(L)'
;MDALSQYPPPPSPCPSPQGGGESVASARLEPFKQMPSTPAQSPFPDRLLTVVRKFAPDTQRLDKVVRLSGGASQETWSLVAVRAHGPERMILRRMPAGVPIVEKISLETEAALMQAAERAGVPSPHVHYVIAPQDDCGRGFLMSHVEGEALGRRIVRDAPFADVRPKLARQAGEILARIHAIDPANLPELPRVAPAEDIATLYANYRRWSDPRPVFELAFRWARDHMPQPCARPSLVHGDFRNGNMLITPDGVSAVLDWELAHVGDPMRDLGWICTAAWRYSVIDKPVGGFGEREDLMAGYEAAGGGRVDPQVLKFWELLGSVRWGVMCMGMGFRARQSDRPVELSMIGRRTSESEIDLMRLLAPRGA
;
A
#
# COMPACT_ATOMS: atom_id res chain seq x y z
N MET A 1 40.40 -10.51 15.21
CA MET A 1 40.88 -11.66 14.40
C MET A 1 39.69 -12.13 13.59
N ASP A 2 39.73 -11.70 12.39
CA ASP A 2 39.21 -12.20 11.10
C ASP A 2 37.93 -13.06 11.07
N ALA A 3 36.84 -12.40 10.70
CA ALA A 3 35.63 -13.01 10.12
C ALA A 3 35.14 -12.19 8.90
N LEU A 4 36.06 -11.73 8.04
CA LEU A 4 35.73 -10.92 6.84
C LEU A 4 36.15 -11.60 5.52
N SER A 5 36.13 -12.93 5.45
CA SER A 5 36.57 -13.65 4.26
C SER A 5 35.59 -14.70 3.76
N GLN A 6 34.33 -14.35 3.46
CA GLN A 6 33.45 -15.24 2.68
C GLN A 6 32.43 -14.45 1.84
N TYR A 7 32.91 -13.62 0.90
CA TYR A 7 32.08 -13.17 -0.21
C TYR A 7 32.84 -13.37 -1.52
N PRO A 8 32.23 -14.03 -2.53
CA PRO A 8 32.83 -14.17 -3.85
C PRO A 8 32.92 -12.81 -4.56
N PRO A 9 33.96 -12.59 -5.40
CA PRO A 9 34.12 -11.37 -6.17
C PRO A 9 33.03 -11.22 -7.24
N PRO A 10 32.74 -9.98 -7.69
CA PRO A 10 31.75 -9.73 -8.73
C PRO A 10 32.18 -10.33 -10.08
N PRO A 11 31.25 -10.75 -10.93
CA PRO A 11 31.57 -11.30 -12.26
C PRO A 11 32.16 -10.23 -13.17
N SER A 12 33.15 -10.63 -13.96
CA SER A 12 33.83 -9.81 -14.95
C SER A 12 32.89 -9.39 -16.09
N PRO A 13 33.09 -8.22 -16.74
CA PRO A 13 32.25 -7.77 -17.85
C PRO A 13 32.43 -8.65 -19.08
N CYS A 14 31.30 -8.98 -19.75
CA CYS A 14 31.26 -9.71 -21.00
C CYS A 14 31.98 -8.93 -22.14
N PRO A 15 32.74 -9.61 -23.02
CA PRO A 15 33.35 -8.99 -24.19
C PRO A 15 32.30 -8.71 -25.29
N SER A 16 32.49 -7.60 -25.99
CA SER A 16 31.68 -7.18 -27.14
C SER A 16 31.84 -8.14 -28.32
N PRO A 17 30.78 -8.44 -29.09
CA PRO A 17 30.92 -9.25 -30.28
C PRO A 17 31.58 -8.45 -31.43
N GLN A 18 32.70 -8.97 -31.95
CA GLN A 18 33.29 -8.51 -33.19
C GLN A 18 32.54 -9.09 -34.38
N GLY A 19 32.29 -8.25 -35.38
CA GLY A 19 31.59 -8.62 -36.61
C GLY A 19 32.39 -9.62 -37.48
N GLY A 20 31.68 -10.63 -37.92
CA GLY A 20 32.10 -11.52 -39.01
C GLY A 20 30.92 -11.71 -39.93
N GLY A 21 31.02 -11.14 -41.13
CA GLY A 21 30.00 -11.34 -42.18
C GLY A 21 30.17 -12.71 -42.82
N GLU A 22 29.13 -13.52 -42.80
CA GLU A 22 28.98 -14.66 -43.68
C GLU A 22 27.62 -14.61 -44.38
N SER A 23 27.69 -14.72 -45.70
CA SER A 23 26.60 -14.77 -46.65
C SER A 23 25.72 -16.02 -46.39
N VAL A 24 24.45 -15.82 -46.04
CA VAL A 24 23.48 -16.93 -45.94
C VAL A 24 22.63 -17.00 -47.18
N ALA A 25 22.72 -18.17 -47.82
CA ALA A 25 21.97 -18.57 -49.00
C ALA A 25 20.45 -18.51 -48.75
N SER A 26 19.74 -18.02 -49.79
CA SER A 26 18.28 -17.95 -49.91
C SER A 26 17.64 -19.34 -49.74
N ALA A 27 17.05 -19.62 -48.56
CA ALA A 27 16.12 -20.72 -48.40
C ALA A 27 14.70 -20.27 -48.75
N ARG A 28 14.06 -20.95 -49.67
CA ARG A 28 12.65 -20.74 -50.05
C ARG A 28 11.76 -21.04 -48.86
N LEU A 29 11.04 -20.04 -48.37
CA LEU A 29 9.99 -20.20 -47.36
C LEU A 29 8.78 -20.91 -47.98
N GLU A 30 8.43 -22.08 -47.45
CA GLU A 30 7.14 -22.72 -47.71
C GLU A 30 5.99 -21.86 -47.13
N PRO A 31 4.78 -21.87 -47.77
CA PRO A 31 3.67 -21.06 -47.29
C PRO A 31 3.20 -21.54 -45.93
N PHE A 32 3.17 -20.60 -44.96
CA PHE A 32 2.61 -20.79 -43.61
C PHE A 32 1.20 -21.37 -43.71
N LYS A 33 1.00 -22.61 -43.23
CA LYS A 33 -0.33 -23.13 -42.94
C LYS A 33 -1.00 -22.19 -41.93
N GLN A 34 -2.10 -21.57 -42.34
CA GLN A 34 -2.94 -20.80 -41.43
C GLN A 34 -3.37 -21.70 -40.27
N MET A 35 -2.84 -21.41 -39.08
CA MET A 35 -3.38 -21.95 -37.83
C MET A 35 -4.84 -21.50 -37.68
N PRO A 36 -5.74 -22.34 -37.18
CA PRO A 36 -7.12 -21.94 -36.95
C PRO A 36 -7.13 -20.69 -36.05
N SER A 37 -7.80 -19.64 -36.50
CA SER A 37 -7.98 -18.40 -35.77
C SER A 37 -8.65 -18.72 -34.43
N THR A 38 -7.96 -18.47 -33.33
CA THR A 38 -8.57 -18.44 -32.00
C THR A 38 -9.79 -17.52 -32.08
N PRO A 39 -10.96 -17.92 -31.56
CA PRO A 39 -12.14 -17.06 -31.59
C PRO A 39 -11.77 -15.71 -30.98
N ALA A 40 -12.12 -14.63 -31.68
CA ALA A 40 -11.83 -13.28 -31.25
C ALA A 40 -12.41 -13.07 -29.84
N GLN A 41 -11.54 -12.85 -28.85
CA GLN A 41 -11.99 -12.55 -27.48
C GLN A 41 -12.86 -11.30 -27.50
N SER A 42 -14.01 -11.34 -26.80
CA SER A 42 -14.88 -10.19 -26.63
C SER A 42 -14.09 -9.00 -26.08
N PRO A 43 -14.40 -7.75 -26.47
CA PRO A 43 -13.80 -6.56 -25.87
C PRO A 43 -13.91 -6.57 -24.35
N PHE A 44 -12.91 -6.03 -23.67
CA PHE A 44 -12.87 -6.04 -22.20
C PHE A 44 -14.16 -5.50 -21.54
N PRO A 45 -14.80 -4.40 -22.01
CA PRO A 45 -16.07 -3.93 -21.45
C PRO A 45 -17.22 -4.93 -21.51
N ASP A 46 -17.29 -5.74 -22.57
CA ASP A 46 -18.34 -6.75 -22.73
C ASP A 46 -18.15 -7.92 -21.78
N ARG A 47 -16.90 -8.37 -21.60
CA ARG A 47 -16.58 -9.39 -20.58
C ARG A 47 -16.90 -8.88 -19.18
N LEU A 48 -16.54 -7.62 -18.88
CA LEU A 48 -16.81 -6.98 -17.60
C LEU A 48 -18.33 -6.87 -17.36
N LEU A 49 -19.13 -6.54 -18.38
CA LEU A 49 -20.61 -6.55 -18.26
C LEU A 49 -21.13 -7.92 -17.88
N THR A 50 -20.56 -8.98 -18.47
CA THR A 50 -20.95 -10.36 -18.13
C THR A 50 -20.63 -10.68 -16.67
N VAL A 51 -19.48 -10.22 -16.17
CA VAL A 51 -19.10 -10.35 -14.75
C VAL A 51 -20.06 -9.58 -13.83
N VAL A 52 -20.36 -8.32 -14.16
CA VAL A 52 -21.28 -7.49 -13.35
C VAL A 52 -22.66 -8.14 -13.26
N ARG A 53 -23.16 -8.73 -14.33
CA ARG A 53 -24.46 -9.44 -14.35
C ARG A 53 -24.53 -10.68 -13.44
N LYS A 54 -23.40 -11.22 -12.97
CA LYS A 54 -23.40 -12.35 -12.03
C LYS A 54 -23.94 -11.98 -10.64
N PHE A 55 -23.70 -10.74 -10.20
CA PHE A 55 -24.18 -10.24 -8.92
C PHE A 55 -25.26 -9.13 -9.04
N ALA A 56 -25.37 -8.53 -10.22
CA ALA A 56 -26.35 -7.50 -10.56
C ALA A 56 -27.03 -7.84 -11.90
N PRO A 57 -27.90 -8.87 -11.96
CA PRO A 57 -28.44 -9.43 -13.21
C PRO A 57 -29.29 -8.47 -14.00
N ASP A 58 -29.87 -7.45 -13.36
CA ASP A 58 -30.67 -6.39 -13.97
C ASP A 58 -29.84 -5.31 -14.69
N THR A 59 -28.51 -5.45 -14.72
CA THR A 59 -27.61 -4.50 -15.41
C THR A 59 -27.82 -4.58 -16.91
N GLN A 60 -28.24 -3.48 -17.52
CA GLN A 60 -28.49 -3.35 -18.95
C GLN A 60 -27.20 -3.14 -19.74
N ARG A 61 -26.37 -2.20 -19.27
CA ARG A 61 -25.07 -1.84 -19.88
C ARG A 61 -24.12 -1.24 -18.85
N LEU A 62 -22.83 -1.14 -19.23
CA LEU A 62 -21.82 -0.37 -18.48
C LEU A 62 -21.54 0.94 -19.21
N ASP A 63 -21.61 2.04 -18.48
CA ASP A 63 -21.21 3.37 -18.93
C ASP A 63 -19.91 3.79 -18.23
N LYS A 64 -19.17 4.73 -18.86
CA LYS A 64 -17.98 5.38 -18.27
C LYS A 64 -16.95 4.39 -17.71
N VAL A 65 -16.67 3.30 -18.43
CA VAL A 65 -15.59 2.37 -18.08
C VAL A 65 -14.26 3.07 -18.32
N VAL A 66 -13.66 3.64 -17.27
CA VAL A 66 -12.47 4.48 -17.35
C VAL A 66 -11.41 3.99 -16.38
N ARG A 67 -10.18 3.82 -16.88
CA ARG A 67 -9.02 3.51 -16.05
C ARG A 67 -8.60 4.75 -15.26
N LEU A 68 -8.64 4.68 -13.93
CA LEU A 68 -8.30 5.80 -13.04
C LEU A 68 -6.81 5.88 -12.78
N SER A 69 -6.16 4.74 -12.55
CA SER A 69 -4.73 4.64 -12.33
C SER A 69 -4.23 3.32 -12.87
N GLY A 70 -2.98 3.29 -13.24
CA GLY A 70 -2.31 2.07 -13.65
C GLY A 70 -0.88 2.10 -13.14
N GLY A 71 -0.59 1.30 -12.12
CA GLY A 71 0.75 0.84 -11.83
C GLY A 71 1.21 -0.18 -12.87
N ALA A 72 2.45 -0.64 -12.76
CA ALA A 72 2.99 -1.65 -13.69
C ALA A 72 2.25 -2.99 -13.57
N SER A 73 1.67 -3.32 -12.40
CA SER A 73 1.05 -4.61 -12.10
C SER A 73 -0.46 -4.53 -11.87
N GLN A 74 -0.98 -3.46 -11.27
CA GLN A 74 -2.39 -3.34 -10.91
C GLN A 74 -3.08 -2.19 -11.63
N GLU A 75 -4.35 -2.38 -11.94
CA GLU A 75 -5.22 -1.39 -12.58
C GLU A 75 -6.45 -1.12 -11.70
N THR A 76 -6.80 0.16 -11.57
CA THR A 76 -8.05 0.58 -10.96
C THR A 76 -8.93 1.22 -12.04
N TRP A 77 -10.15 0.73 -12.18
CA TRP A 77 -11.14 1.21 -13.13
C TRP A 77 -12.38 1.72 -12.42
N SER A 78 -12.93 2.81 -12.89
CA SER A 78 -14.27 3.28 -12.53
C SER A 78 -15.24 2.88 -13.63
N LEU A 79 -16.45 2.47 -13.22
CA LEU A 79 -17.53 2.12 -14.15
C LEU A 79 -18.88 2.50 -13.53
N VAL A 80 -19.88 2.67 -14.41
CA VAL A 80 -21.27 2.90 -14.02
C VAL A 80 -22.11 1.77 -14.58
N ALA A 81 -22.68 0.94 -13.70
CA ALA A 81 -23.66 -0.08 -14.08
C ALA A 81 -25.03 0.60 -14.19
N VAL A 82 -25.62 0.60 -15.39
CA VAL A 82 -26.99 1.11 -15.62
C VAL A 82 -27.96 -0.03 -15.34
N ARG A 83 -28.65 0.08 -14.22
CA ARG A 83 -29.57 -0.93 -13.69
C ARG A 83 -31.05 -0.47 -13.81
N ALA A 84 -31.99 -1.37 -13.57
CA ALA A 84 -33.41 -1.06 -13.64
C ALA A 84 -33.84 0.05 -12.66
N HIS A 85 -33.19 0.13 -11.50
CA HIS A 85 -33.48 1.13 -10.45
C HIS A 85 -32.58 2.38 -10.52
N GLY A 86 -31.73 2.49 -11.55
CA GLY A 86 -30.86 3.65 -11.77
C GLY A 86 -29.39 3.27 -11.95
N PRO A 87 -28.52 4.28 -12.19
CA PRO A 87 -27.09 4.07 -12.35
C PRO A 87 -26.41 3.81 -10.99
N GLU A 88 -25.55 2.81 -10.94
CA GLU A 88 -24.71 2.46 -9.78
C GLU A 88 -23.24 2.58 -10.14
N ARG A 89 -22.48 3.34 -9.34
CA ARG A 89 -21.03 3.51 -9.55
C ARG A 89 -20.25 2.41 -8.84
N MET A 90 -19.30 1.82 -9.54
CA MET A 90 -18.47 0.74 -9.06
C MET A 90 -17.01 0.99 -9.37
N ILE A 91 -16.13 0.36 -8.60
CA ILE A 91 -14.69 0.31 -8.83
C ILE A 91 -14.30 -1.14 -9.08
N LEU A 92 -13.50 -1.35 -10.13
CA LEU A 92 -12.81 -2.60 -10.37
C LEU A 92 -11.33 -2.41 -10.04
N ARG A 93 -10.80 -3.22 -9.14
CA ARG A 93 -9.36 -3.36 -8.88
C ARG A 93 -8.91 -4.70 -9.47
N ARG A 94 -7.95 -4.68 -10.40
CA ARG A 94 -7.52 -5.90 -11.08
C ARG A 94 -6.05 -5.93 -11.45
N MET A 95 -5.55 -7.13 -11.67
CA MET A 95 -4.31 -7.45 -12.34
C MET A 95 -4.65 -8.11 -13.68
N PRO A 96 -4.20 -7.56 -14.83
CA PRO A 96 -4.40 -8.19 -16.12
C PRO A 96 -3.76 -9.58 -16.19
N ALA A 97 -4.29 -10.45 -17.05
CA ALA A 97 -3.70 -11.77 -17.29
C ALA A 97 -2.26 -11.65 -17.82
N GLY A 98 -1.38 -12.56 -17.39
CA GLY A 98 0.02 -12.60 -17.85
C GLY A 98 0.97 -11.65 -17.12
N VAL A 99 0.50 -10.83 -16.18
CA VAL A 99 1.38 -9.99 -15.34
C VAL A 99 1.96 -10.83 -14.20
N PRO A 100 3.29 -10.82 -13.96
CA PRO A 100 3.89 -11.53 -12.84
C PRO A 100 3.35 -11.02 -11.49
N ILE A 101 3.07 -11.95 -10.58
CA ILE A 101 2.63 -11.63 -9.21
C ILE A 101 3.84 -11.17 -8.42
N VAL A 102 3.87 -9.91 -8.02
CA VAL A 102 4.94 -9.31 -7.19
C VAL A 102 4.42 -8.92 -5.80
N GLU A 103 3.14 -9.17 -5.54
CA GLU A 103 2.42 -8.73 -4.36
C GLU A 103 2.73 -9.60 -3.14
N LYS A 104 2.72 -8.98 -1.96
CA LYS A 104 2.84 -9.70 -0.68
C LYS A 104 1.60 -10.51 -0.36
N ILE A 105 0.42 -9.98 -0.71
CA ILE A 105 -0.87 -10.67 -0.60
C ILE A 105 -1.61 -10.59 -1.93
N SER A 106 -2.49 -11.55 -2.18
CA SER A 106 -3.26 -11.59 -3.42
C SER A 106 -4.45 -10.60 -3.39
N LEU A 107 -4.96 -10.23 -4.56
CA LEU A 107 -6.16 -9.40 -4.67
C LEU A 107 -7.39 -10.08 -4.05
N GLU A 108 -7.47 -11.42 -4.10
CA GLU A 108 -8.51 -12.20 -3.43
C GLU A 108 -8.40 -12.09 -1.90
N THR A 109 -7.17 -12.13 -1.38
CA THR A 109 -6.90 -11.89 0.05
C THR A 109 -7.27 -10.46 0.42
N GLU A 110 -6.91 -9.46 -0.38
CA GLU A 110 -7.29 -8.06 -0.16
C GLU A 110 -8.83 -7.91 -0.10
N ALA A 111 -9.56 -8.51 -1.04
CA ALA A 111 -11.02 -8.51 -1.03
C ALA A 111 -11.60 -9.15 0.25
N ALA A 112 -11.04 -10.28 0.69
CA ALA A 112 -11.46 -10.95 1.92
C ALA A 112 -11.21 -10.10 3.17
N LEU A 113 -10.10 -9.36 3.23
CA LEU A 113 -9.79 -8.40 4.30
C LEU A 113 -10.78 -7.24 4.32
N MET A 114 -11.11 -6.66 3.16
CA MET A 114 -12.13 -5.60 3.06
C MET A 114 -13.50 -6.08 3.54
N GLN A 115 -13.91 -7.29 3.16
CA GLN A 115 -15.16 -7.90 3.64
C GLN A 115 -15.14 -8.15 5.16
N ALA A 116 -14.01 -8.58 5.71
CA ALA A 116 -13.86 -8.75 7.15
C ALA A 116 -13.91 -7.41 7.90
N ALA A 117 -13.28 -6.38 7.35
CA ALA A 117 -13.30 -5.02 7.86
C ALA A 117 -14.73 -4.44 7.87
N GLU A 118 -15.48 -4.59 6.78
CA GLU A 118 -16.89 -4.17 6.68
C GLU A 118 -17.74 -4.86 7.77
N ARG A 119 -17.60 -6.18 7.95
CA ARG A 119 -18.32 -6.93 9.01
C ARG A 119 -17.94 -6.47 10.42
N ALA A 120 -16.72 -6.01 10.62
CA ALA A 120 -16.25 -5.44 11.90
C ALA A 120 -16.66 -3.98 12.11
N GLY A 121 -17.44 -3.38 11.20
CA GLY A 121 -17.88 -2.00 11.29
C GLY A 121 -16.79 -0.97 10.95
N VAL A 122 -15.74 -1.39 10.26
CA VAL A 122 -14.75 -0.48 9.64
C VAL A 122 -15.39 0.11 8.38
N PRO A 123 -15.37 1.44 8.19
CA PRO A 123 -15.77 2.04 6.91
C PRO A 123 -14.97 1.43 5.76
N SER A 124 -15.64 0.72 4.86
CA SER A 124 -15.01 -0.03 3.77
C SER A 124 -15.93 -0.05 2.55
N PRO A 125 -15.39 0.02 1.31
CA PRO A 125 -16.20 -0.27 0.14
C PRO A 125 -16.75 -1.70 0.22
N HIS A 126 -18.02 -1.88 -0.10
CA HIS A 126 -18.61 -3.22 -0.20
C HIS A 126 -18.02 -3.98 -1.39
N VAL A 127 -17.51 -5.17 -1.16
CA VAL A 127 -16.98 -6.05 -2.22
C VAL A 127 -18.13 -6.88 -2.79
N HIS A 128 -18.55 -6.54 -4.01
CA HIS A 128 -19.64 -7.21 -4.69
C HIS A 128 -19.26 -8.59 -5.24
N TYR A 129 -18.06 -8.68 -5.84
CA TYR A 129 -17.65 -9.88 -6.54
C TYR A 129 -16.12 -9.99 -6.65
N VAL A 130 -15.59 -11.17 -6.36
CA VAL A 130 -14.20 -11.54 -6.63
C VAL A 130 -14.15 -12.27 -7.96
N ILE A 131 -13.35 -11.76 -8.90
CA ILE A 131 -13.26 -12.29 -10.26
C ILE A 131 -12.69 -13.70 -10.24
N ALA A 132 -13.44 -14.63 -10.80
CA ALA A 132 -13.02 -16.03 -10.94
C ALA A 132 -12.19 -16.24 -12.23
N PRO A 133 -11.31 -17.24 -12.29
CA PRO A 133 -10.48 -17.50 -13.48
C PRO A 133 -11.26 -17.64 -14.80
N GLN A 134 -12.48 -18.21 -14.73
CA GLN A 134 -13.38 -18.40 -15.89
C GLN A 134 -14.02 -17.11 -16.40
N ASP A 135 -13.85 -15.98 -15.72
CA ASP A 135 -14.40 -14.69 -16.13
C ASP A 135 -13.60 -14.01 -17.24
N ASP A 136 -12.38 -14.46 -17.45
CA ASP A 136 -11.45 -13.91 -18.45
C ASP A 136 -11.25 -12.38 -18.34
N CYS A 137 -11.33 -11.86 -17.12
CA CYS A 137 -11.15 -10.44 -16.79
C CYS A 137 -9.86 -10.14 -16.02
N GLY A 138 -8.95 -11.12 -15.93
CA GLY A 138 -7.80 -11.08 -15.02
C GLY A 138 -8.18 -11.47 -13.60
N ARG A 139 -7.28 -11.24 -12.63
CA ARG A 139 -7.54 -11.44 -11.18
C ARG A 139 -7.97 -10.11 -10.58
N GLY A 140 -8.88 -10.14 -9.63
CA GLY A 140 -9.31 -8.90 -8.97
C GLY A 140 -10.70 -8.98 -8.37
N PHE A 141 -11.27 -7.83 -8.07
CA PHE A 141 -12.60 -7.73 -7.49
C PHE A 141 -13.31 -6.43 -7.89
N LEU A 142 -14.64 -6.48 -7.85
CA LEU A 142 -15.53 -5.34 -8.01
C LEU A 142 -16.05 -4.91 -6.63
N MET A 143 -16.06 -3.60 -6.38
CA MET A 143 -16.52 -3.01 -5.15
C MET A 143 -17.36 -1.76 -5.40
N SER A 144 -18.14 -1.36 -4.42
CA SER A 144 -18.87 -0.09 -4.45
C SER A 144 -17.93 1.10 -4.58
N HIS A 145 -18.35 2.09 -5.34
CA HIS A 145 -17.71 3.39 -5.30
C HIS A 145 -18.15 4.11 -4.02
N VAL A 146 -17.19 4.55 -3.22
CA VAL A 146 -17.43 5.37 -2.03
C VAL A 146 -17.01 6.80 -2.30
N GLU A 147 -17.82 7.77 -1.93
CA GLU A 147 -17.50 9.19 -2.06
C GLU A 147 -16.53 9.61 -0.95
N GLY A 148 -15.62 10.52 -1.30
CA GLY A 148 -14.66 11.11 -0.38
C GLY A 148 -13.41 11.60 -1.08
N GLU A 149 -12.61 12.35 -0.34
CA GLU A 149 -11.32 12.89 -0.79
C GLU A 149 -10.18 12.02 -0.24
N ALA A 150 -9.28 11.59 -1.10
CA ALA A 150 -8.08 10.84 -0.74
C ALA A 150 -6.80 11.69 -0.74
N LEU A 151 -6.82 12.87 -1.35
CA LEU A 151 -5.64 13.73 -1.44
C LEU A 151 -5.35 14.39 -0.09
N GLY A 152 -4.44 13.81 0.68
CA GLY A 152 -4.11 14.27 2.03
C GLY A 152 -3.83 15.77 2.13
N ARG A 153 -3.19 16.37 1.11
CA ARG A 153 -2.96 17.81 1.07
C ARG A 153 -4.27 18.62 1.08
N ARG A 154 -5.33 18.14 0.41
CA ARG A 154 -6.64 18.80 0.41
C ARG A 154 -7.32 18.63 1.76
N ILE A 155 -7.29 17.43 2.31
CA ILE A 155 -7.87 17.13 3.62
C ILE A 155 -7.32 18.04 4.71
N VAL A 156 -5.99 18.26 4.74
CA VAL A 156 -5.36 19.08 5.79
C VAL A 156 -5.52 20.59 5.59
N ARG A 157 -5.93 21.07 4.41
CA ARG A 157 -5.91 22.51 4.08
C ARG A 157 -7.23 23.10 3.63
N ASP A 158 -8.01 22.32 2.85
CA ASP A 158 -9.18 22.87 2.17
C ASP A 158 -10.35 23.11 3.14
N ALA A 159 -11.11 24.18 2.90
CA ALA A 159 -12.22 24.61 3.75
C ALA A 159 -13.31 23.56 3.99
N PRO A 160 -13.72 22.73 2.99
CA PRO A 160 -14.74 21.71 3.21
C PRO A 160 -14.44 20.70 4.32
N PHE A 161 -13.17 20.56 4.71
CA PHE A 161 -12.74 19.62 5.77
C PHE A 161 -12.45 20.31 7.11
N ALA A 162 -12.67 21.62 7.25
CA ALA A 162 -12.30 22.39 8.45
C ALA A 162 -12.96 21.82 9.72
N ASP A 163 -14.25 21.52 9.65
CA ASP A 163 -15.04 21.09 10.82
C ASP A 163 -14.83 19.60 11.17
N VAL A 164 -14.39 18.80 10.21
CA VAL A 164 -14.14 17.36 10.43
C VAL A 164 -12.72 17.09 10.89
N ARG A 165 -11.72 17.89 10.49
CA ARG A 165 -10.30 17.68 10.85
C ARG A 165 -10.05 17.40 12.33
N PRO A 166 -10.62 18.17 13.28
CA PRO A 166 -10.38 17.92 14.72
C PRO A 166 -10.88 16.55 15.20
N LYS A 167 -11.77 15.91 14.45
CA LYS A 167 -12.37 14.61 14.80
C LYS A 167 -11.60 13.43 14.20
N LEU A 168 -10.82 13.67 13.12
CA LEU A 168 -10.22 12.59 12.31
C LEU A 168 -9.21 11.74 13.08
N ALA A 169 -8.42 12.33 13.97
CA ALA A 169 -7.45 11.58 14.77
C ALA A 169 -8.14 10.57 15.71
N ARG A 170 -9.22 11.00 16.37
CA ARG A 170 -10.04 10.12 17.20
C ARG A 170 -10.72 9.03 16.40
N GLN A 171 -11.35 9.38 15.27
CA GLN A 171 -11.97 8.40 14.37
C GLN A 171 -10.95 7.39 13.83
N ALA A 172 -9.73 7.83 13.49
CA ALA A 172 -8.66 6.94 13.06
C ALA A 172 -8.31 5.91 14.15
N GLY A 173 -8.22 6.35 15.40
CA GLY A 173 -8.03 5.45 16.54
C GLY A 173 -9.15 4.43 16.69
N GLU A 174 -10.40 4.87 16.63
CA GLU A 174 -11.59 3.99 16.71
C GLU A 174 -11.63 2.97 15.56
N ILE A 175 -11.26 3.37 14.35
CA ILE A 175 -11.19 2.49 13.18
C ILE A 175 -10.08 1.45 13.36
N LEU A 176 -8.89 1.87 13.79
CA LEU A 176 -7.76 0.97 14.04
C LEU A 176 -8.10 -0.06 15.12
N ALA A 177 -8.79 0.33 16.20
CA ALA A 177 -9.22 -0.61 17.22
C ALA A 177 -10.14 -1.72 16.64
N ARG A 178 -11.08 -1.35 15.75
CA ARG A 178 -11.94 -2.33 15.06
C ARG A 178 -11.15 -3.24 14.11
N ILE A 179 -10.19 -2.70 13.36
CA ILE A 179 -9.31 -3.49 12.48
C ILE A 179 -8.53 -4.51 13.33
N HIS A 180 -7.90 -4.07 14.41
CA HIS A 180 -7.07 -4.91 15.26
C HIS A 180 -7.87 -5.91 16.11
N ALA A 181 -9.19 -5.72 16.24
CA ALA A 181 -10.10 -6.68 16.87
C ALA A 181 -10.50 -7.85 15.94
N ILE A 182 -10.24 -7.74 14.63
CA ILE A 182 -10.50 -8.83 13.69
C ILE A 182 -9.56 -9.99 14.00
N ASP A 183 -10.13 -11.17 14.30
CA ASP A 183 -9.33 -12.37 14.57
C ASP A 183 -8.63 -12.88 13.31
N PRO A 184 -7.28 -12.89 13.27
CA PRO A 184 -6.54 -13.39 12.13
C PRO A 184 -6.80 -14.86 11.78
N ALA A 185 -7.29 -15.66 12.74
CA ALA A 185 -7.61 -17.06 12.50
C ALA A 185 -8.79 -17.26 11.52
N ASN A 186 -9.62 -16.22 11.35
CA ASN A 186 -10.77 -16.21 10.44
C ASN A 186 -10.46 -15.57 9.07
N LEU A 187 -9.19 -15.28 8.80
CA LEU A 187 -8.71 -14.63 7.58
C LEU A 187 -7.91 -15.61 6.72
N PRO A 188 -7.73 -15.32 5.43
CA PRO A 188 -6.72 -16.01 4.63
C PRO A 188 -5.33 -15.89 5.28
N GLU A 189 -4.42 -16.81 4.92
CA GLU A 189 -3.04 -16.76 5.40
C GLU A 189 -2.38 -15.41 5.06
N LEU A 190 -1.82 -14.78 6.09
CA LEU A 190 -1.15 -13.49 6.00
C LEU A 190 0.30 -13.60 6.45
N PRO A 191 1.21 -12.79 5.89
CA PRO A 191 2.57 -12.66 6.41
C PRO A 191 2.55 -12.33 7.90
N ARG A 192 3.50 -12.86 8.66
CA ARG A 192 3.73 -12.49 10.07
C ARG A 192 4.96 -11.62 10.15
N VAL A 193 4.87 -10.52 10.87
CA VAL A 193 5.98 -9.55 10.98
C VAL A 193 6.24 -9.23 12.43
N ALA A 194 7.36 -9.71 12.95
CA ALA A 194 7.86 -9.34 14.27
C ALA A 194 8.71 -8.06 14.22
N PRO A 195 8.76 -7.23 15.27
CA PRO A 195 9.56 -5.99 15.28
C PRO A 195 11.03 -6.19 14.93
N ALA A 196 11.65 -7.25 15.47
CA ALA A 196 13.06 -7.54 15.20
C ALA A 196 13.33 -7.90 13.73
N GLU A 197 12.45 -8.68 13.11
CA GLU A 197 12.54 -9.04 11.68
C GLU A 197 12.31 -7.83 10.79
N ASP A 198 11.40 -6.95 11.19
CA ASP A 198 11.12 -5.72 10.48
C ASP A 198 12.34 -4.78 10.47
N ILE A 199 12.97 -4.57 11.64
CA ILE A 199 14.22 -3.81 11.75
C ILE A 199 15.33 -4.44 10.90
N ALA A 200 15.49 -5.76 10.95
CA ALA A 200 16.53 -6.46 10.18
C ALA A 200 16.31 -6.31 8.66
N THR A 201 15.08 -6.49 8.21
CA THR A 201 14.70 -6.33 6.79
C THR A 201 14.91 -4.89 6.31
N LEU A 202 14.49 -3.90 7.11
CA LEU A 202 14.71 -2.49 6.79
C LEU A 202 16.19 -2.14 6.72
N TYR A 203 17.01 -2.65 7.67
CA TYR A 203 18.45 -2.41 7.67
C TYR A 203 19.15 -3.04 6.47
N ALA A 204 18.78 -4.28 6.10
CA ALA A 204 19.31 -4.94 4.90
C ALA A 204 18.98 -4.14 3.62
N ASN A 205 17.74 -3.67 3.48
CA ASN A 205 17.32 -2.83 2.36
C ASN A 205 18.04 -1.48 2.33
N TYR A 206 18.18 -0.85 3.47
CA TYR A 206 18.94 0.40 3.62
C TYR A 206 20.38 0.23 3.13
N ARG A 207 21.08 -0.80 3.58
CA ARG A 207 22.48 -1.11 3.18
C ARG A 207 22.60 -1.45 1.70
N ARG A 208 21.56 -2.01 1.10
CA ARG A 208 21.52 -2.36 -0.33
C ARG A 208 21.35 -1.13 -1.23
N TRP A 209 20.57 -0.13 -0.78
CA TRP A 209 20.11 0.96 -1.64
C TRP A 209 20.79 2.30 -1.37
N SER A 210 21.58 2.41 -0.32
CA SER A 210 22.22 3.67 0.07
C SER A 210 23.60 3.43 0.69
N ASP A 211 24.47 4.40 0.53
CA ASP A 211 25.64 4.54 1.38
C ASP A 211 25.20 4.85 2.82
N PRO A 212 26.05 4.53 3.83
CA PRO A 212 25.74 4.81 5.22
C PRO A 212 25.42 6.29 5.46
N ARG A 213 24.31 6.53 6.16
CA ARG A 213 23.84 7.85 6.57
C ARG A 213 23.80 7.94 8.10
N PRO A 214 24.52 8.87 8.73
CA PRO A 214 24.65 8.90 10.19
C PRO A 214 23.33 8.91 10.94
N VAL A 215 22.32 9.64 10.45
CA VAL A 215 21.02 9.74 11.08
C VAL A 215 20.27 8.41 11.04
N PHE A 216 20.34 7.67 9.93
CA PHE A 216 19.72 6.34 9.82
C PHE A 216 20.44 5.32 10.69
N GLU A 217 21.78 5.35 10.74
CA GLU A 217 22.54 4.45 11.63
C GLU A 217 22.18 4.69 13.10
N LEU A 218 22.05 5.96 13.51
CA LEU A 218 21.60 6.33 14.85
C LEU A 218 20.16 5.84 15.10
N ALA A 219 19.25 6.02 14.15
CA ALA A 219 17.87 5.59 14.26
C ALA A 219 17.73 4.07 14.37
N PHE A 220 18.48 3.30 13.56
CA PHE A 220 18.51 1.84 13.66
C PHE A 220 19.09 1.35 14.98
N ARG A 221 20.13 2.01 15.50
CA ARG A 221 20.68 1.71 16.81
C ARG A 221 19.65 1.97 17.91
N TRP A 222 19.05 3.15 17.89
CA TRP A 222 18.01 3.52 18.84
C TRP A 222 16.83 2.52 18.81
N ALA A 223 16.37 2.13 17.61
CA ALA A 223 15.28 1.17 17.46
C ALA A 223 15.61 -0.21 18.05
N ARG A 224 16.86 -0.69 17.93
CA ARG A 224 17.28 -1.94 18.57
C ARG A 224 17.31 -1.83 20.09
N ASP A 225 17.82 -0.70 20.61
CA ASP A 225 18.00 -0.47 22.05
C ASP A 225 16.65 -0.22 22.76
N HIS A 226 15.60 0.24 22.04
CA HIS A 226 14.28 0.58 22.55
C HIS A 226 13.16 -0.31 21.98
N MET A 227 13.51 -1.46 21.47
CA MET A 227 12.52 -2.38 20.93
C MET A 227 11.52 -2.79 22.00
N PRO A 228 10.20 -2.63 21.76
CA PRO A 228 9.19 -3.03 22.73
C PRO A 228 9.18 -4.54 22.96
N GLN A 229 8.67 -4.96 24.11
CA GLN A 229 8.38 -6.38 24.34
C GLN A 229 7.42 -6.89 23.25
N PRO A 230 7.56 -8.15 22.83
CA PRO A 230 6.65 -8.73 21.86
C PRO A 230 5.18 -8.53 22.27
N CYS A 231 4.36 -8.10 21.33
CA CYS A 231 2.93 -7.95 21.58
C CYS A 231 2.31 -9.29 21.99
N ALA A 232 1.59 -9.30 23.12
CA ALA A 232 0.98 -10.52 23.66
C ALA A 232 -0.11 -11.10 22.72
N ARG A 233 -0.73 -10.27 21.91
CA ARG A 233 -1.76 -10.65 20.94
C ARG A 233 -1.48 -9.98 19.60
N PRO A 234 -0.66 -10.60 18.72
CA PRO A 234 -0.52 -10.14 17.36
C PRO A 234 -1.89 -10.10 16.66
N SER A 235 -2.20 -8.99 16.01
CA SER A 235 -3.49 -8.73 15.37
C SER A 235 -3.34 -8.54 13.87
N LEU A 236 -4.47 -8.44 13.17
CA LEU A 236 -4.47 -7.91 11.81
C LEU A 236 -3.96 -6.46 11.86
N VAL A 237 -2.91 -6.17 11.11
CA VAL A 237 -2.33 -4.84 10.90
C VAL A 237 -2.60 -4.46 9.45
N HIS A 238 -3.13 -3.26 9.21
CA HIS A 238 -3.36 -2.75 7.85
C HIS A 238 -2.04 -2.56 7.09
N GLY A 239 -1.02 -2.07 7.78
CA GLY A 239 0.34 -1.91 7.26
C GLY A 239 0.59 -0.63 6.46
N ASP A 240 -0.46 0.04 5.95
CA ASP A 240 -0.39 1.35 5.28
C ASP A 240 -1.56 2.28 5.68
N PHE A 241 -1.98 2.24 6.94
CA PHE A 241 -3.05 3.09 7.46
C PHE A 241 -2.56 4.53 7.64
N ARG A 242 -2.95 5.41 6.71
CA ARG A 242 -2.44 6.79 6.66
C ARG A 242 -3.42 7.72 5.96
N ASN A 243 -3.22 9.03 6.16
CA ASN A 243 -3.83 10.05 5.34
C ASN A 243 -3.41 9.84 3.86
N GLY A 244 -4.37 9.61 2.99
CA GLY A 244 -4.17 9.21 1.59
C GLY A 244 -4.69 7.80 1.26
N ASN A 245 -4.85 6.92 2.28
CA ASN A 245 -5.51 5.61 2.14
C ASN A 245 -6.85 5.57 2.90
N MET A 246 -7.35 6.73 3.32
CA MET A 246 -8.69 6.93 3.81
C MET A 246 -9.43 7.90 2.89
N LEU A 247 -10.70 7.62 2.60
CA LEU A 247 -11.61 8.58 1.99
C LEU A 247 -12.25 9.41 3.09
N ILE A 248 -12.19 10.73 2.95
CA ILE A 248 -12.70 11.69 3.92
C ILE A 248 -13.82 12.52 3.30
N THR A 249 -14.94 12.59 3.98
CA THR A 249 -16.04 13.50 3.69
C THR A 249 -16.13 14.58 4.79
N PRO A 250 -16.98 15.61 4.66
CA PRO A 250 -17.26 16.52 5.75
C PRO A 250 -17.82 15.86 7.03
N ASP A 251 -18.36 14.64 6.92
CA ASP A 251 -18.92 13.89 8.06
C ASP A 251 -17.89 13.00 8.76
N GLY A 252 -16.76 12.68 8.11
CA GLY A 252 -15.71 11.84 8.66
C GLY A 252 -15.06 10.91 7.65
N VAL A 253 -14.46 9.83 8.19
CA VAL A 253 -13.87 8.76 7.38
C VAL A 253 -14.97 7.92 6.74
N SER A 254 -15.07 7.93 5.42
CA SER A 254 -16.07 7.17 4.66
C SER A 254 -15.57 5.81 4.17
N ALA A 255 -14.25 5.63 4.00
CA ALA A 255 -13.66 4.33 3.68
C ALA A 255 -12.18 4.25 4.05
N VAL A 256 -11.73 3.03 4.38
CA VAL A 256 -10.31 2.62 4.45
C VAL A 256 -9.99 1.81 3.21
N LEU A 257 -8.90 2.16 2.54
CA LEU A 257 -8.47 1.61 1.26
C LEU A 257 -7.06 1.03 1.34
N ASP A 258 -6.70 0.19 0.36
CA ASP A 258 -5.32 -0.23 0.09
C ASP A 258 -4.71 -1.16 1.14
N TRP A 259 -5.27 -2.38 1.21
CA TRP A 259 -4.88 -3.43 2.17
C TRP A 259 -3.68 -4.28 1.71
N GLU A 260 -3.00 -3.92 0.63
CA GLU A 260 -1.92 -4.73 0.01
C GLU A 260 -0.71 -5.02 0.94
N LEU A 261 -0.54 -4.24 2.01
CA LEU A 261 0.51 -4.41 3.01
C LEU A 261 0.03 -5.06 4.31
N ALA A 262 -1.21 -5.57 4.33
CA ALA A 262 -1.78 -6.19 5.51
C ALA A 262 -0.98 -7.43 5.95
N HIS A 263 -0.84 -7.60 7.26
CA HIS A 263 -0.09 -8.69 7.87
C HIS A 263 -0.56 -8.91 9.32
N VAL A 264 -0.08 -9.99 9.93
CA VAL A 264 -0.26 -10.23 11.36
C VAL A 264 0.96 -9.72 12.10
N GLY A 265 0.76 -8.81 13.06
CA GLY A 265 1.86 -8.18 13.79
C GLY A 265 1.43 -7.36 15.00
N ASP A 266 2.30 -6.45 15.42
CA ASP A 266 2.02 -5.53 16.51
C ASP A 266 1.05 -4.42 16.05
N PRO A 267 -0.13 -4.27 16.67
CA PRO A 267 -1.12 -3.25 16.31
C PRO A 267 -0.59 -1.82 16.41
N MET A 268 0.37 -1.55 17.31
CA MET A 268 0.94 -0.21 17.47
C MET A 268 1.68 0.28 16.23
N ARG A 269 2.01 -0.62 15.31
CA ARG A 269 2.62 -0.28 14.03
C ARG A 269 1.75 0.65 13.17
N ASP A 270 0.44 0.40 13.10
CA ASP A 270 -0.48 1.27 12.35
C ASP A 270 -0.65 2.64 13.01
N LEU A 271 -0.72 2.67 14.36
CA LEU A 271 -0.78 3.92 15.10
C LEU A 271 0.49 4.76 14.90
N GLY A 272 1.66 4.13 14.90
CA GLY A 272 2.92 4.80 14.59
C GLY A 272 3.02 5.26 13.14
N TRP A 273 2.50 4.45 12.21
CA TRP A 273 2.55 4.76 10.79
C TRP A 273 1.77 6.02 10.43
N ILE A 274 0.53 6.18 10.90
CA ILE A 274 -0.25 7.40 10.65
C ILE A 274 0.39 8.64 11.28
N CYS A 275 1.19 8.47 12.35
CA CYS A 275 1.94 9.55 13.00
C CYS A 275 3.22 9.95 12.24
N THR A 276 3.71 9.14 11.29
CA THR A 276 4.92 9.43 10.52
C THR A 276 4.79 10.77 9.79
N ALA A 277 5.82 11.62 9.86
CA ALA A 277 5.77 12.99 9.34
C ALA A 277 5.50 13.07 7.82
N ALA A 278 5.85 12.04 7.07
CA ALA A 278 5.56 11.93 5.63
C ALA A 278 4.06 12.10 5.29
N TRP A 279 3.17 11.77 6.23
CA TRP A 279 1.71 11.80 6.05
C TRP A 279 1.05 13.08 6.56
N ARG A 280 1.84 14.05 7.02
CA ARG A 280 1.33 15.32 7.59
C ARG A 280 1.15 16.43 6.55
N TYR A 281 1.61 16.23 5.31
CA TYR A 281 1.45 17.18 4.20
C TYR A 281 1.83 18.63 4.55
N SER A 282 2.97 18.78 5.24
CA SER A 282 3.55 20.04 5.74
C SER A 282 2.83 20.67 6.96
N VAL A 283 1.82 20.03 7.53
CA VAL A 283 1.20 20.44 8.81
C VAL A 283 1.91 19.69 9.94
N ILE A 284 3.15 20.16 10.25
CA ILE A 284 4.06 19.42 11.14
C ILE A 284 3.55 19.33 12.58
N ASP A 285 2.86 20.39 13.03
CA ASP A 285 2.35 20.50 14.40
C ASP A 285 1.12 19.61 14.69
N LYS A 286 0.57 18.95 13.67
CA LYS A 286 -0.48 17.96 13.79
C LYS A 286 0.08 16.56 13.47
N PRO A 287 0.58 15.86 14.51
CA PRO A 287 1.33 14.61 14.30
C PRO A 287 0.53 13.48 13.65
N VAL A 288 -0.77 13.42 13.87
CA VAL A 288 -1.63 12.39 13.27
C VAL A 288 -2.11 12.86 11.92
N GLY A 289 -1.52 12.33 10.85
CA GLY A 289 -1.93 12.57 9.47
C GLY A 289 -1.97 14.04 9.01
N GLY A 290 -1.41 14.97 9.79
CA GLY A 290 -1.48 16.41 9.56
C GLY A 290 -2.81 17.05 9.97
N PHE A 291 -3.68 16.32 10.69
CA PHE A 291 -5.00 16.82 11.08
C PHE A 291 -5.31 16.73 12.59
N GLY A 292 -4.55 16.00 13.41
CA GLY A 292 -4.87 15.85 14.82
C GLY A 292 -3.69 15.49 15.72
N GLU A 293 -3.99 15.31 17.01
CA GLU A 293 -3.04 15.05 18.08
C GLU A 293 -2.94 13.54 18.36
N ARG A 294 -1.79 13.10 18.93
CA ARG A 294 -1.60 11.70 19.35
C ARG A 294 -2.54 11.30 20.47
N GLU A 295 -2.83 12.22 21.38
CA GLU A 295 -3.75 12.05 22.49
C GLU A 295 -5.16 11.69 22.01
N ASP A 296 -5.65 12.34 20.95
CA ASP A 296 -6.95 12.03 20.33
C ASP A 296 -6.96 10.67 19.65
N LEU A 297 -5.88 10.31 18.95
CA LEU A 297 -5.70 8.98 18.32
C LEU A 297 -5.73 7.89 19.40
N MET A 298 -4.92 8.04 20.46
CA MET A 298 -4.85 7.08 21.56
C MET A 298 -6.19 6.96 22.28
N ALA A 299 -6.82 8.09 22.60
CA ALA A 299 -8.13 8.10 23.26
C ALA A 299 -9.23 7.42 22.41
N GLY A 300 -9.23 7.63 21.10
CA GLY A 300 -10.14 6.94 20.18
C GLY A 300 -9.90 5.43 20.16
N TYR A 301 -8.63 5.02 20.09
CA TYR A 301 -8.23 3.61 20.06
C TYR A 301 -8.62 2.89 21.35
N GLU A 302 -8.30 3.46 22.52
CA GLU A 302 -8.62 2.91 23.84
C GLU A 302 -10.13 2.85 24.10
N ALA A 303 -10.87 3.91 23.75
CA ALA A 303 -12.32 3.97 23.92
C ALA A 303 -13.07 2.93 23.06
N ALA A 304 -12.52 2.55 21.91
CA ALA A 304 -13.09 1.52 21.04
C ALA A 304 -12.59 0.09 21.37
N GLY A 305 -11.89 -0.10 22.48
CA GLY A 305 -11.48 -1.43 22.96
C GLY A 305 -10.12 -1.91 22.45
N GLY A 306 -9.30 -1.05 21.84
CA GLY A 306 -7.98 -1.40 21.32
C GLY A 306 -6.92 -1.66 22.41
N GLY A 307 -7.27 -1.45 23.68
CA GLY A 307 -6.35 -1.56 24.81
C GLY A 307 -5.52 -0.29 25.02
N ARG A 308 -4.86 -0.22 26.17
CA ARG A 308 -4.07 0.95 26.56
C ARG A 308 -2.85 1.12 25.66
N VAL A 309 -2.64 2.33 25.18
CA VAL A 309 -1.48 2.71 24.34
C VAL A 309 -0.37 3.27 25.22
N ASP A 310 0.81 2.66 25.18
CA ASP A 310 2.02 3.23 25.77
C ASP A 310 2.63 4.26 24.82
N PRO A 311 2.76 5.54 25.23
CA PRO A 311 3.36 6.58 24.39
C PRO A 311 4.80 6.28 23.94
N GLN A 312 5.57 5.50 24.70
CA GLN A 312 6.93 5.12 24.31
C GLN A 312 6.92 4.07 23.20
N VAL A 313 5.98 3.11 23.25
CA VAL A 313 5.78 2.13 22.20
C VAL A 313 5.26 2.82 20.94
N LEU A 314 4.33 3.78 21.07
CA LEU A 314 3.87 4.60 19.95
C LEU A 314 5.03 5.37 19.30
N LYS A 315 5.89 6.01 20.12
CA LYS A 315 7.09 6.71 19.63
C LYS A 315 8.05 5.77 18.88
N PHE A 316 8.25 4.55 19.41
CA PHE A 316 9.06 3.54 18.74
C PHE A 316 8.55 3.26 17.32
N TRP A 317 7.25 3.02 17.16
CA TRP A 317 6.65 2.70 15.87
C TRP A 317 6.59 3.91 14.93
N GLU A 318 6.43 5.12 15.44
CA GLU A 318 6.52 6.36 14.63
C GLU A 318 7.94 6.56 14.11
N LEU A 319 8.97 6.32 14.93
CA LEU A 319 10.37 6.40 14.51
C LEU A 319 10.67 5.32 13.47
N LEU A 320 10.27 4.07 13.72
CA LEU A 320 10.48 2.98 12.76
C LEU A 320 9.70 3.22 11.46
N GLY A 321 8.52 3.85 11.52
CA GLY A 321 7.77 4.33 10.37
C GLY A 321 8.56 5.37 9.55
N SER A 322 9.20 6.33 10.20
CA SER A 322 10.06 7.32 9.54
C SER A 322 11.29 6.68 8.90
N VAL A 323 11.91 5.70 9.57
CA VAL A 323 13.00 4.88 8.99
C VAL A 323 12.49 4.14 7.74
N ARG A 324 11.35 3.46 7.84
CA ARG A 324 10.72 2.72 6.75
C ARG A 324 10.48 3.61 5.53
N TRP A 325 9.85 4.77 5.71
CA TRP A 325 9.60 5.70 4.62
C TRP A 325 10.89 6.16 3.96
N GLY A 326 11.90 6.52 4.74
CA GLY A 326 13.21 6.91 4.22
C GLY A 326 13.89 5.80 3.40
N VAL A 327 13.86 4.56 3.90
CA VAL A 327 14.39 3.38 3.18
C VAL A 327 13.61 3.11 1.89
N MET A 328 12.27 3.27 1.91
CA MET A 328 11.46 3.17 0.69
C MET A 328 11.85 4.25 -0.33
N CYS A 329 12.07 5.49 0.11
CA CYS A 329 12.55 6.57 -0.76
C CYS A 329 13.94 6.25 -1.36
N MET A 330 14.87 5.70 -0.57
CA MET A 330 16.17 5.24 -1.08
C MET A 330 16.00 4.18 -2.17
N GLY A 331 15.13 3.21 -1.96
CA GLY A 331 14.80 2.18 -2.94
C GLY A 331 14.21 2.75 -4.23
N MET A 332 13.35 3.78 -4.15
CA MET A 332 12.84 4.50 -5.33
C MET A 332 13.95 5.21 -6.08
N GLY A 333 14.83 5.95 -5.37
CA GLY A 333 16.00 6.59 -5.96
C GLY A 333 16.97 5.61 -6.61
N PHE A 334 17.18 4.45 -5.98
CA PHE A 334 18.01 3.38 -6.56
C PHE A 334 17.42 2.83 -7.86
N ARG A 335 16.12 2.54 -7.88
CA ARG A 335 15.41 2.04 -9.07
C ARG A 335 15.27 3.07 -10.18
N ALA A 336 15.29 4.37 -9.87
CA ALA A 336 15.24 5.44 -10.86
C ALA A 336 16.32 5.31 -11.95
N ARG A 337 17.50 4.77 -11.58
CA ARG A 337 18.63 4.58 -12.51
C ARG A 337 18.36 3.53 -13.60
N GLN A 338 17.37 2.68 -13.41
CA GLN A 338 17.04 1.53 -14.29
C GLN A 338 15.61 1.60 -14.83
N SER A 339 14.89 2.70 -14.58
CA SER A 339 13.48 2.85 -14.88
C SER A 339 13.25 3.67 -16.15
N ASP A 340 12.16 3.39 -16.85
CA ASP A 340 11.54 4.23 -17.88
C ASP A 340 10.86 5.49 -17.30
N ARG A 341 10.66 5.55 -15.97
CA ARG A 341 10.13 6.71 -15.23
C ARG A 341 11.15 7.30 -14.23
N PRO A 342 12.35 7.70 -14.69
CA PRO A 342 13.43 8.11 -13.78
C PRO A 342 13.10 9.38 -13.00
N VAL A 343 12.34 10.30 -13.57
CA VAL A 343 12.00 11.59 -12.95
C VAL A 343 11.07 11.37 -11.74
N GLU A 344 10.00 10.62 -11.91
CA GLU A 344 9.02 10.34 -10.85
C GLU A 344 9.70 9.65 -9.65
N LEU A 345 10.43 8.57 -9.92
CA LEU A 345 11.13 7.81 -8.87
C LEU A 345 12.23 8.63 -8.19
N SER A 346 12.95 9.47 -8.92
CA SER A 346 13.95 10.37 -8.34
C SER A 346 13.33 11.46 -7.46
N MET A 347 12.16 11.98 -7.85
CA MET A 347 11.39 12.94 -7.04
C MET A 347 10.99 12.35 -5.68
N ILE A 348 10.61 11.06 -5.65
CA ILE A 348 10.35 10.35 -4.38
C ILE A 348 11.66 10.08 -3.65
N GLY A 349 12.69 9.63 -4.36
CA GLY A 349 14.00 9.29 -3.78
C GLY A 349 14.64 10.45 -3.00
N ARG A 350 14.52 11.69 -3.47
CA ARG A 350 15.05 12.87 -2.78
C ARG A 350 14.41 13.14 -1.40
N ARG A 351 13.21 12.59 -1.14
CA ARG A 351 12.52 12.74 0.15
C ARG A 351 13.17 11.97 1.30
N THR A 352 14.21 11.19 1.02
CA THR A 352 15.06 10.58 2.05
C THR A 352 15.58 11.60 3.06
N SER A 353 15.99 12.80 2.61
CA SER A 353 16.48 13.86 3.49
C SER A 353 15.38 14.47 4.38
N GLU A 354 14.11 14.44 3.96
CA GLU A 354 12.97 14.80 4.82
C GLU A 354 12.91 13.83 6.01
N SER A 355 13.08 12.52 5.75
CA SER A 355 13.09 11.51 6.82
C SER A 355 14.25 11.70 7.81
N GLU A 356 15.42 12.16 7.36
CA GLU A 356 16.54 12.47 8.27
C GLU A 356 16.17 13.58 9.24
N ILE A 357 15.49 14.64 8.77
CA ILE A 357 15.00 15.72 9.63
C ILE A 357 13.99 15.20 10.65
N ASP A 358 13.06 14.35 10.22
CA ASP A 358 12.01 13.81 11.08
C ASP A 358 12.60 12.87 12.14
N LEU A 359 13.56 12.02 11.75
CA LEU A 359 14.30 11.16 12.67
C LEU A 359 15.06 11.97 13.72
N MET A 360 15.73 13.05 13.33
CA MET A 360 16.42 13.93 14.26
C MET A 360 15.46 14.58 15.26
N ARG A 361 14.25 15.00 14.82
CA ARG A 361 13.22 15.54 15.72
C ARG A 361 12.72 14.53 16.74
N LEU A 362 12.63 13.24 16.34
CA LEU A 362 12.19 12.16 17.23
C LEU A 362 13.29 11.71 18.21
N LEU A 363 14.56 11.77 17.78
CA LEU A 363 15.73 11.32 18.54
C LEU A 363 16.28 12.40 19.46
N ALA A 364 16.20 13.67 19.03
CA ALA A 364 16.71 14.78 19.83
C ALA A 364 16.01 14.85 21.20
N PRO A 365 16.75 15.04 22.30
CA PRO A 365 16.12 15.34 23.58
C PRO A 365 15.31 16.63 23.40
N ARG A 366 14.03 16.58 23.72
CA ARG A 366 13.23 17.82 23.83
C ARG A 366 13.89 18.61 24.93
N GLY A 367 14.37 19.82 24.62
CA GLY A 367 14.99 20.69 25.58
C GLY A 367 14.14 20.83 26.83
N ALA A 368 14.82 20.78 27.98
CA ALA A 368 14.22 21.01 29.28
C ALA A 368 13.63 22.41 29.33
#